data_612134c8fc0d7d55a9a09285faa2fd16
#
_entry.id   612134c8fc0d7d55a9a09285faa2fd16
#
_cell.length_a   1.000
_cell.length_b   1.000
_cell.length_c   1.000
_cell.angle_alpha   90.00
_cell.angle_beta   90.00
_cell.angle_gamma   90.00
#
_symmetry.space_group_name_H-M   'P 1'
#
loop_
_entity.id
_entity.type
_entity.pdbx_description
1 polymer ?
#
loop_
_entity_poly.entity_id
_entity_poly.type
_entity_poly.pdbx_seq_one_letter_code
_entity_poly.pdbx_strand_id
1 'polypeptide(L)'
;ADIIVYAGFMTILDEQVCKAYPYKMVNVHPALIPSFCGKGYYGLKVHEEALKRGVKVTGATVHFVTEECDGGPIILQKAVEVKNGDTPEVLQRRVMEQAEWKILPHAVSLLCQDKVQVKDGVAYVTE
;
A
#
# COMPACT_ATOMS: atom_id res chain seq x y z
N ALA A 1 -11.90 16.79 -8.10
CA ALA A 1 -11.03 15.65 -7.96
C ALA A 1 -11.77 14.53 -7.26
N ASP A 2 -11.76 13.40 -7.87
CA ASP A 2 -12.59 12.28 -7.43
C ASP A 2 -11.78 11.13 -6.83
N ILE A 3 -10.58 11.45 -6.33
CA ILE A 3 -9.69 10.46 -5.75
C ILE A 3 -9.51 10.75 -4.27
N ILE A 4 -9.75 9.74 -3.45
CA ILE A 4 -9.56 9.83 -2.01
C ILE A 4 -8.30 9.05 -1.66
N VAL A 5 -7.36 9.69 -0.97
CA VAL A 5 -6.08 9.09 -0.61
C VAL A 5 -6.03 8.80 0.88
N TYR A 6 -5.70 7.56 1.24
CA TYR A 6 -5.42 7.17 2.61
C TYR A 6 -3.94 6.86 2.72
N ALA A 7 -3.27 7.51 3.65
CA ALA A 7 -1.84 7.29 3.88
C ALA A 7 -1.65 6.94 5.36
N GLY A 8 -1.33 5.69 5.62
CA GLY A 8 -1.12 5.22 6.98
C GLY A 8 -2.39 4.98 7.78
N PHE A 9 -3.54 4.86 7.13
CA PHE A 9 -4.79 4.58 7.81
C PHE A 9 -4.94 3.10 8.12
N MET A 10 -5.45 2.86 9.30
CA MET A 10 -5.60 1.53 9.87
C MET A 10 -7.05 1.09 9.97
N THR A 11 -7.95 2.00 9.67
CA THR A 11 -9.38 1.76 9.81
C THR A 11 -9.90 0.97 8.62
N ILE A 12 -10.60 -0.11 8.90
CA ILE A 12 -11.34 -0.83 7.87
C ILE A 12 -12.55 0.03 7.53
N LEU A 13 -12.66 0.43 6.28
CA LEU A 13 -13.75 1.28 5.86
C LEU A 13 -15.07 0.51 5.84
N ASP A 14 -16.14 1.24 6.07
CA ASP A 14 -17.48 0.69 5.96
C ASP A 14 -17.70 0.17 4.53
N GLU A 15 -18.29 -1.01 4.43
CA GLU A 15 -18.57 -1.67 3.16
C GLU A 15 -19.37 -0.79 2.21
N GLN A 16 -20.33 -0.03 2.74
CA GLN A 16 -21.15 0.85 1.91
C GLN A 16 -20.34 1.99 1.30
N VAL A 17 -19.37 2.53 2.05
CA VAL A 17 -18.50 3.58 1.54
C VAL A 17 -17.64 3.03 0.40
N CYS A 18 -17.07 1.85 0.57
CA CYS A 18 -16.26 1.22 -0.47
C CYS A 18 -17.07 0.92 -1.74
N LYS A 19 -18.31 0.52 -1.60
CA LYS A 19 -19.20 0.27 -2.75
C LYS A 19 -19.60 1.56 -3.45
N ALA A 20 -19.76 2.65 -2.70
CA ALA A 20 -20.16 3.94 -3.25
C ALA A 20 -19.04 4.59 -4.07
N TYR A 21 -17.78 4.28 -3.77
CA TYR A 21 -16.61 4.89 -4.42
C TYR A 21 -15.63 3.83 -4.93
N PRO A 22 -16.08 2.93 -5.83
CA PRO A 22 -15.19 1.88 -6.34
C PRO A 22 -14.06 2.49 -7.16
N TYR A 23 -12.82 2.06 -6.87
CA TYR A 23 -11.61 2.51 -7.58
C TYR A 23 -11.35 4.01 -7.53
N LYS A 24 -11.87 4.71 -6.51
CA LYS A 24 -11.60 6.13 -6.28
C LYS A 24 -10.84 6.39 -4.99
N MET A 25 -10.62 5.34 -4.21
CA MET A 25 -9.93 5.44 -2.94
C MET A 25 -8.66 4.62 -3.02
N VAL A 26 -7.54 5.22 -2.65
CA VAL A 26 -6.24 4.55 -2.65
C VAL A 26 -5.59 4.64 -1.28
N ASN A 27 -4.77 3.64 -0.98
CA ASN A 27 -4.03 3.58 0.27
C ASN A 27 -2.61 3.10 -0.01
N VAL A 28 -1.67 3.48 0.84
CA VAL A 28 -0.33 2.94 0.83
C VAL A 28 -0.14 2.03 2.04
N HIS A 29 0.27 0.80 1.80
CA HIS A 29 0.53 -0.19 2.84
C HIS A 29 2.03 -0.45 2.92
N PRO A 30 2.63 -0.47 4.13
CA PRO A 30 4.08 -0.57 4.29
C PRO A 30 4.62 -1.99 4.19
N ALA A 31 4.19 -2.72 3.18
CA ALA A 31 4.68 -4.06 2.85
C ALA A 31 4.41 -4.35 1.38
N LEU A 32 5.02 -5.39 0.87
CA LEU A 32 4.76 -5.88 -0.48
C LEU A 32 3.56 -6.82 -0.44
N ILE A 33 2.36 -6.30 -0.70
CA ILE A 33 1.15 -7.12 -0.71
C ILE A 33 1.31 -8.25 -1.75
N PRO A 34 0.95 -9.48 -1.44
CA PRO A 34 0.11 -9.95 -0.33
C PRO A 34 0.85 -10.28 0.97
N SER A 35 2.11 -9.95 1.10
CA SER A 35 2.87 -10.20 2.33
C SER A 35 2.47 -9.21 3.42
N PHE A 36 2.34 -9.70 4.66
CA PHE A 36 2.08 -8.88 5.85
C PHE A 36 0.97 -7.86 5.67
N CYS A 37 -0.14 -8.29 5.15
CA CYS A 37 -1.29 -7.42 4.92
C CYS A 37 -2.57 -8.08 5.44
N GLY A 38 -3.65 -7.29 5.45
CA GLY A 38 -4.93 -7.73 5.93
C GLY A 38 -5.20 -7.23 7.34
N LYS A 39 -6.25 -7.76 7.94
CA LYS A 39 -6.71 -7.33 9.25
C LYS A 39 -5.63 -7.52 10.32
N GLY A 40 -5.33 -6.46 11.05
CA GLY A 40 -4.34 -6.49 12.12
C GLY A 40 -2.92 -6.12 11.70
N TYR A 41 -2.64 -6.07 10.41
CA TYR A 41 -1.33 -5.66 9.90
C TYR A 41 -1.32 -4.17 9.59
N TYR A 42 -0.83 -3.39 10.55
CA TYR A 42 -0.82 -1.94 10.40
C TYR A 42 0.33 -1.30 11.17
N GLY A 43 0.75 -0.13 10.69
CA GLY A 43 1.76 0.68 11.34
C GLY A 43 3.04 -0.10 11.62
N LEU A 44 3.55 0.05 12.83
CA LEU A 44 4.79 -0.60 13.25
C LEU A 44 4.69 -2.12 13.28
N LYS A 45 3.49 -2.66 13.47
CA LYS A 45 3.23 -4.10 13.51
C LYS A 45 3.70 -4.82 12.24
N VAL A 46 3.51 -4.18 11.09
CA VAL A 46 3.95 -4.75 9.81
C VAL A 46 5.47 -4.98 9.82
N HIS A 47 6.21 -3.99 10.30
CA HIS A 47 7.68 -4.07 10.33
C HIS A 47 8.16 -5.06 11.39
N GLU A 48 7.48 -5.12 12.52
CA GLU A 48 7.77 -6.12 13.55
C GLU A 48 7.63 -7.54 12.99
N GLU A 49 6.54 -7.81 12.28
CA GLU A 49 6.29 -9.13 11.71
C GLU A 49 7.26 -9.46 10.58
N ALA A 50 7.62 -8.48 9.76
CA ALA A 50 8.60 -8.68 8.70
C ALA A 50 9.96 -9.08 9.27
N LEU A 51 10.41 -8.38 10.32
CA LEU A 51 11.67 -8.70 10.98
C LEU A 51 11.61 -10.06 11.68
N LYS A 52 10.50 -10.37 12.32
CA LYS A 52 10.29 -11.65 13.00
C LYS A 52 10.35 -12.81 12.02
N ARG A 53 9.76 -12.65 10.84
CA ARG A 53 9.80 -13.68 9.79
C ARG A 53 11.18 -13.81 9.17
N GLY A 54 12.00 -12.76 9.23
CA GLY A 54 13.36 -12.78 8.67
C GLY A 54 13.41 -12.52 7.18
N VAL A 55 12.46 -11.77 6.63
CA VAL A 55 12.49 -11.43 5.21
C VAL A 55 13.69 -10.53 4.91
N LYS A 56 14.23 -10.64 3.72
CA LYS A 56 15.40 -9.86 3.28
C LYS A 56 14.98 -8.65 2.46
N VAL A 57 13.76 -8.66 1.96
CA VAL A 57 13.17 -7.58 1.16
C VAL A 57 11.78 -7.32 1.67
N THR A 58 11.47 -6.04 1.87
CA THR A 58 10.12 -5.56 2.17
C THR A 58 9.84 -4.40 1.23
N GLY A 59 8.90 -3.54 1.53
CA GLY A 59 8.61 -2.41 0.67
C GLY A 59 7.27 -1.78 0.99
N ALA A 60 6.70 -1.14 -0.02
CA ALA A 60 5.38 -0.53 0.12
C ALA A 60 4.55 -0.79 -1.12
N THR A 61 3.24 -0.75 -0.94
CA THR A 61 2.26 -0.99 -2.01
C THR A 61 1.21 0.11 -1.98
N VAL A 62 0.95 0.72 -3.14
CA VAL A 62 -0.21 1.60 -3.31
C VAL A 62 -1.27 0.78 -4.03
N HIS A 63 -2.45 0.72 -3.45
CA HIS A 63 -3.56 -0.08 -3.99
C HIS A 63 -4.87 0.66 -3.86
N PHE A 64 -5.85 0.23 -4.64
CA PHE A 64 -7.21 0.71 -4.47
C PHE A 64 -7.81 0.13 -3.21
N VAL A 65 -8.61 0.93 -2.53
CA VAL A 65 -9.33 0.49 -1.33
C VAL A 65 -10.63 -0.17 -1.76
N THR A 66 -10.87 -1.38 -1.26
CA THR A 66 -12.10 -2.13 -1.51
C THR A 66 -12.66 -2.60 -0.17
N GLU A 67 -13.75 -3.35 -0.20
CA GLU A 67 -14.35 -3.95 0.99
C GLU A 67 -13.38 -4.90 1.69
N GLU A 68 -12.48 -5.48 0.93
CA GLU A 68 -11.49 -6.43 1.45
C GLU A 68 -10.27 -5.67 1.95
N CYS A 69 -9.89 -5.91 3.20
CA CYS A 69 -8.74 -5.24 3.81
C CYS A 69 -7.46 -5.56 3.05
N ASP A 70 -6.81 -4.52 2.53
CA ASP A 70 -5.59 -4.64 1.71
C ASP A 70 -5.73 -5.58 0.51
N GLY A 71 -6.96 -5.80 0.04
CA GLY A 71 -7.24 -6.74 -1.05
C GLY A 71 -7.53 -6.11 -2.40
N GLY A 72 -7.50 -4.78 -2.50
CA GLY A 72 -7.80 -4.09 -3.75
C GLY A 72 -6.69 -4.20 -4.79
N PRO A 73 -7.00 -3.88 -6.05
CA PRO A 73 -6.01 -3.93 -7.12
C PRO A 73 -4.77 -3.09 -6.82
N ILE A 74 -3.61 -3.62 -7.10
CA ILE A 74 -2.32 -2.99 -6.81
C ILE A 74 -1.94 -2.05 -7.95
N ILE A 75 -1.61 -0.79 -7.62
CA ILE A 75 -1.20 0.21 -8.60
C ILE A 75 0.31 0.24 -8.76
N LEU A 76 1.03 0.45 -7.65
CA LEU A 76 2.49 0.51 -7.64
C LEU A 76 3.05 -0.19 -6.41
N GLN A 77 4.24 -0.76 -6.56
CA GLN A 77 5.00 -1.34 -5.47
C GLN A 77 6.45 -0.93 -5.59
N LYS A 78 7.12 -0.78 -4.45
CA LYS A 78 8.56 -0.53 -4.43
C LYS A 78 9.21 -1.34 -3.32
N ALA A 79 10.24 -2.09 -3.69
CA ALA A 79 10.99 -2.92 -2.76
C ALA A 79 12.03 -2.12 -1.98
N VAL A 80 12.26 -2.52 -0.75
CA VAL A 80 13.26 -1.93 0.15
C VAL A 80 14.00 -3.07 0.84
N GLU A 81 15.31 -2.94 0.93
CA GLU A 81 16.16 -3.93 1.57
C GLU A 81 16.02 -3.90 3.09
N VAL A 82 15.96 -5.08 3.70
CA VAL A 82 16.04 -5.23 5.16
C VAL A 82 17.49 -5.51 5.51
N LYS A 83 18.05 -4.72 6.43
CA LYS A 83 19.46 -4.84 6.81
C LYS A 83 19.58 -5.53 8.16
N ASN A 84 20.71 -6.20 8.36
CA ASN A 84 21.01 -6.85 9.63
C ASN A 84 20.99 -5.81 10.76
N GLY A 85 20.34 -6.15 11.86
CA GLY A 85 20.26 -5.25 13.00
C GLY A 85 19.16 -4.21 12.94
N ASP A 86 18.34 -4.22 11.91
CA ASP A 86 17.20 -3.31 11.83
C ASP A 86 16.24 -3.51 12.99
N THR A 87 15.78 -2.39 13.56
CA THR A 87 14.65 -2.39 14.49
C THR A 87 13.38 -2.07 13.69
N PRO A 88 12.19 -2.34 14.26
CA PRO A 88 10.95 -1.97 13.58
C PRO A 88 10.90 -0.48 13.21
N GLU A 89 11.36 0.39 14.08
CA GLU A 89 11.35 1.85 13.87
C GLU A 89 12.29 2.26 12.72
N VAL A 90 13.48 1.68 12.66
CA VAL A 90 14.46 1.95 11.62
C VAL A 90 13.92 1.46 10.26
N LEU A 91 13.35 0.26 10.25
CA LEU A 91 12.78 -0.29 9.02
C LEU A 91 11.58 0.53 8.55
N GLN A 92 10.70 0.92 9.45
CA GLN A 92 9.55 1.77 9.14
C GLN A 92 10.00 3.05 8.45
N ARG A 93 11.01 3.72 9.02
CA ARG A 93 11.52 4.97 8.45
C ARG A 93 12.11 4.77 7.06
N ARG A 94 12.86 3.68 6.87
CA ARG A 94 13.45 3.38 5.55
C ARG A 94 12.36 3.14 4.50
N VAL A 95 11.33 2.37 4.86
CA VAL A 95 10.20 2.11 3.96
C VAL A 95 9.47 3.41 3.62
N MET A 96 9.23 4.28 4.61
CA MET A 96 8.59 5.57 4.38
C MET A 96 9.41 6.42 3.41
N GLU A 97 10.70 6.59 3.68
CA GLU A 97 11.55 7.48 2.89
C GLU A 97 11.87 6.94 1.51
N GLN A 98 12.11 5.63 1.39
CA GLN A 98 12.55 5.04 0.14
C GLN A 98 11.43 4.50 -0.74
N ALA A 99 10.27 4.23 -0.16
CA ALA A 99 9.16 3.66 -0.90
C ALA A 99 7.89 4.50 -0.81
N GLU A 100 7.27 4.60 0.36
CA GLU A 100 5.95 5.23 0.49
C GLU A 100 5.92 6.66 -0.05
N TRP A 101 6.88 7.48 0.33
CA TRP A 101 6.93 8.89 -0.08
C TRP A 101 7.23 9.08 -1.57
N LYS A 102 7.69 8.04 -2.23
CA LYS A 102 7.98 8.07 -3.67
C LYS A 102 6.82 7.55 -4.49
N ILE A 103 6.24 6.41 -4.11
CA ILE A 103 5.22 5.77 -4.93
C ILE A 103 3.82 6.36 -4.74
N LEU A 104 3.50 6.91 -3.56
CA LEU A 104 2.17 7.46 -3.36
C LEU A 104 1.90 8.68 -4.23
N PRO A 105 2.78 9.70 -4.27
CA PRO A 105 2.58 10.83 -5.19
C PRO A 105 2.57 10.39 -6.65
N HIS A 106 3.42 9.43 -7.00
CA HIS A 106 3.47 8.91 -8.36
C HIS A 106 2.16 8.23 -8.76
N ALA A 107 1.61 7.40 -7.87
CA ALA A 107 0.33 6.73 -8.12
C ALA A 107 -0.81 7.73 -8.27
N VAL A 108 -0.86 8.74 -7.41
CA VAL A 108 -1.89 9.78 -7.48
C VAL A 108 -1.78 10.54 -8.81
N SER A 109 -0.57 10.86 -9.24
CA SER A 109 -0.33 11.52 -10.52
C SER A 109 -0.84 10.67 -11.70
N LEU A 110 -0.56 9.37 -11.68
CA LEU A 110 -1.04 8.45 -12.72
C LEU A 110 -2.57 8.38 -12.76
N LEU A 111 -3.20 8.36 -11.60
CA LEU A 111 -4.66 8.33 -11.51
C LEU A 111 -5.27 9.62 -12.04
N CYS A 112 -4.68 10.76 -11.72
CA CYS A 112 -5.16 12.07 -12.20
C CYS A 112 -5.00 12.22 -13.71
N GLN A 113 -4.11 11.47 -14.32
CA GLN A 113 -3.88 11.48 -15.77
C GLN A 113 -4.64 10.36 -16.49
N ASP A 114 -5.51 9.65 -15.79
CA ASP A 114 -6.26 8.51 -16.32
C ASP A 114 -5.36 7.41 -16.92
N LYS A 115 -4.20 7.20 -16.30
CA LYS A 115 -3.24 6.20 -16.77
C LYS A 115 -3.36 4.86 -16.05
N VAL A 116 -4.37 4.68 -15.23
CA VAL A 116 -4.61 3.44 -14.51
C VAL A 116 -5.97 2.88 -14.89
N GLN A 117 -5.99 1.63 -15.32
CA GLN A 117 -7.23 0.92 -15.66
C GLN A 117 -7.30 -0.35 -14.84
N VAL A 118 -8.50 -0.69 -14.37
CA VAL A 118 -8.73 -1.94 -13.64
C VAL A 118 -9.51 -2.90 -14.53
N LYS A 119 -8.98 -4.10 -14.70
CA LYS A 119 -9.63 -5.14 -15.48
C LYS A 119 -9.42 -6.48 -14.78
N ASP A 120 -10.52 -7.18 -14.53
CA ASP A 120 -10.50 -8.49 -13.85
C ASP A 120 -9.74 -8.48 -12.54
N GLY A 121 -9.90 -7.42 -11.75
CA GLY A 121 -9.26 -7.29 -10.44
C GLY A 121 -7.78 -6.91 -10.47
N VAL A 122 -7.26 -6.61 -11.64
CA VAL A 122 -5.86 -6.21 -11.82
C VAL A 122 -5.78 -4.79 -12.34
N ALA A 123 -4.94 -3.97 -11.74
CA ALA A 123 -4.71 -2.60 -12.19
C ALA A 123 -3.58 -2.60 -13.24
N TYR A 124 -3.83 -1.95 -14.36
CA TYR A 124 -2.87 -1.78 -15.44
C TYR A 124 -2.49 -0.31 -15.53
N VAL A 125 -1.19 -0.04 -15.46
CA VAL A 125 -0.64 1.31 -15.51
C VAL A 125 -0.01 1.55 -16.88
N THR A 126 -0.39 2.67 -17.50
CA THR A 126 0.18 3.10 -18.78
C THR A 126 1.02 4.34 -18.53
N GLU A 127 2.32 4.26 -18.74
CA GLU A 127 3.22 5.41 -18.58
C GLU A 127 3.79 5.90 -19.90
#